data_50c7e3c395f4c0e7618a4993e3adab35
#
_entry.id   50c7e3c395f4c0e7618a4993e3adab35
#
_cell.length_a   1.000
_cell.length_b   1.000
_cell.length_c   1.000
_cell.angle_alpha   90.00
_cell.angle_beta   90.00
_cell.angle_gamma   90.00
#
_symmetry.space_group_name_H-M   'P 1'
#
loop_
_entity.id
_entity.type
_entity.pdbx_description
1 polymer ?
#
loop_
_entity_poly.entity_id
_entity_poly.type
_entity_poly.pdbx_seq_one_letter_code
_entity_poly.pdbx_strand_id
1 'polypeptide(L)'
;MVVSSSNTSICPSCSSVGEYYCSYQGTHPIFTDKNIHTCTHCGLYYVVEMPSPEDLFDYNSLYWTNAHSHIPSQTFDNPWFALLASLRYDYLSEFISMDSASILEIGPGEGYLARHISSRHSDVIYDVLESDSNTRAMLFTFCDSIYDHISAIPRENKYDLIIISHVLEHVANPRAFIDSIIPLLDNNSLIFIEVPCLDFTYKAKHDPHLLFFDKPSLSHLLSFYSLDLIDLSYAGKRLSNTQSTLFSTLIFSLIRKLSKFIPFIQCLFPDFGSLEQISCFDQKLLSLQYSAHHRSVYPSCWLRSISVFSSN
;
A
#
# COMPACT_ATOMS: atom_id res chain seq x y z
N MET A 1 -21.09 35.26 -10.50
CA MET A 1 -19.65 35.44 -10.81
C MET A 1 -19.07 34.01 -10.99
N VAL A 2 -18.75 33.66 -12.22
CA VAL A 2 -18.09 32.39 -12.50
C VAL A 2 -16.62 32.56 -12.05
N VAL A 3 -16.22 31.95 -10.95
CA VAL A 3 -14.82 31.84 -10.57
C VAL A 3 -14.18 30.99 -11.66
N SER A 4 -13.37 31.60 -12.51
CA SER A 4 -12.49 30.88 -13.41
C SER A 4 -11.45 30.15 -12.53
N SER A 5 -11.74 28.89 -12.18
CA SER A 5 -10.72 28.01 -11.67
C SER A 5 -9.63 27.94 -12.74
N SER A 6 -8.40 28.33 -12.41
CA SER A 6 -7.26 28.17 -13.31
C SER A 6 -7.22 26.69 -13.72
N ASN A 7 -7.36 26.40 -15.04
CA ASN A 7 -7.29 25.04 -15.57
C ASN A 7 -5.93 24.37 -15.37
N THR A 8 -5.01 25.01 -14.65
CA THR A 8 -3.65 24.55 -14.42
C THR A 8 -3.30 24.54 -12.94
N SER A 9 -2.44 23.62 -12.55
CA SER A 9 -1.92 23.46 -11.19
C SER A 9 -0.45 23.01 -11.24
N ILE A 10 0.21 22.97 -10.10
CA ILE A 10 1.59 22.50 -9.98
C ILE A 10 1.60 21.05 -9.49
N CYS A 11 2.32 20.19 -10.20
CA CYS A 11 2.48 18.79 -9.85
C CYS A 11 3.28 18.63 -8.54
N PRO A 12 2.79 17.88 -7.54
CA PRO A 12 3.48 17.71 -6.27
C PRO A 12 4.73 16.81 -6.39
N SER A 13 4.87 16.06 -7.48
CA SER A 13 6.02 15.19 -7.73
C SER A 13 7.17 15.91 -8.44
N CYS A 14 6.92 16.61 -9.55
CA CYS A 14 7.98 17.16 -10.40
C CYS A 14 7.93 18.69 -10.57
N SER A 15 6.99 19.36 -9.94
CA SER A 15 6.79 20.84 -10.01
C SER A 15 6.44 21.36 -11.41
N SER A 16 6.14 20.49 -12.36
CA SER A 16 5.67 20.87 -13.70
C SER A 16 4.17 21.22 -13.70
N VAL A 17 3.71 21.82 -14.79
CA VAL A 17 2.30 22.18 -14.95
C VAL A 17 1.45 20.91 -15.08
N GLY A 18 0.31 20.90 -14.41
CA GLY A 18 -0.74 19.92 -14.58
C GLY A 18 -2.03 20.57 -15.07
N GLU A 19 -2.84 19.81 -15.75
CA GLU A 19 -4.09 20.23 -16.37
C GLU A 19 -5.27 19.45 -15.80
N TYR A 20 -6.44 20.07 -15.77
CA TYR A 20 -7.68 19.43 -15.33
C TYR A 20 -7.94 18.13 -16.12
N TYR A 21 -8.27 17.09 -15.40
CA TYR A 21 -8.62 15.79 -15.98
C TYR A 21 -10.09 15.42 -15.71
N CYS A 22 -10.49 15.33 -14.45
CA CYS A 22 -11.88 15.04 -14.05
C CYS A 22 -12.16 15.50 -12.61
N SER A 23 -13.44 15.47 -12.23
CA SER A 23 -13.83 15.71 -10.84
C SER A 23 -13.45 14.56 -9.94
N TYR A 24 -13.01 14.87 -8.72
CA TYR A 24 -12.69 13.90 -7.68
C TYR A 24 -13.98 13.46 -6.97
N GLN A 25 -14.13 12.16 -6.74
CA GLN A 25 -15.30 11.57 -6.08
C GLN A 25 -15.01 11.30 -4.60
N GLY A 26 -14.89 12.37 -3.80
CA GLY A 26 -14.70 12.29 -2.35
C GLY A 26 -16.03 12.28 -1.60
N THR A 27 -16.08 11.61 -0.46
CA THR A 27 -17.27 11.53 0.40
C THR A 27 -17.04 12.13 1.78
N HIS A 28 -15.81 12.07 2.30
CA HIS A 28 -15.46 12.73 3.56
C HIS A 28 -15.29 14.25 3.35
N PRO A 29 -15.69 15.12 4.30
CA PRO A 29 -15.70 16.59 4.12
C PRO A 29 -14.37 17.19 3.63
N ILE A 30 -13.22 16.70 4.10
CA ILE A 30 -11.90 17.22 3.66
C ILE A 30 -11.55 16.84 2.21
N PHE A 31 -12.30 15.92 1.59
CA PHE A 31 -12.08 15.43 0.22
C PHE A 31 -13.19 15.82 -0.76
N THR A 32 -14.25 16.55 -0.33
CA THR A 32 -15.31 16.99 -1.24
C THR A 32 -14.87 18.16 -2.12
N ASP A 33 -15.58 18.35 -3.23
CA ASP A 33 -15.44 19.48 -4.16
C ASP A 33 -14.02 19.68 -4.72
N LYS A 34 -13.30 18.59 -4.90
CA LYS A 34 -11.92 18.59 -5.45
C LYS A 34 -11.90 18.10 -6.90
N ASN A 35 -10.78 18.35 -7.56
CA ASN A 35 -10.53 17.94 -8.92
C ASN A 35 -9.25 17.12 -9.02
N ILE A 36 -9.21 16.21 -10.00
CA ILE A 36 -8.01 15.48 -10.40
C ILE A 36 -7.41 16.21 -11.60
N HIS A 37 -6.11 16.52 -11.50
CA HIS A 37 -5.30 16.99 -12.60
C HIS A 37 -4.29 15.94 -13.01
N THR A 38 -3.82 16.01 -14.25
CA THR A 38 -2.71 15.17 -14.75
C THR A 38 -1.51 16.05 -15.05
N CYS A 39 -0.33 15.61 -14.62
CA CYS A 39 0.91 16.30 -14.91
C CYS A 39 1.30 16.09 -16.38
N THR A 40 1.56 17.18 -17.10
CA THR A 40 1.95 17.13 -18.51
C THR A 40 3.37 16.59 -18.74
N HIS A 41 4.18 16.50 -17.67
CA HIS A 41 5.57 16.05 -17.74
C HIS A 41 5.76 14.61 -17.23
N CYS A 42 5.40 14.31 -15.98
CA CYS A 42 5.62 12.98 -15.39
C CYS A 42 4.42 12.04 -15.47
N GLY A 43 3.25 12.54 -15.90
CA GLY A 43 2.03 11.75 -16.04
C GLY A 43 1.30 11.44 -14.72
N LEU A 44 1.78 11.92 -13.57
CA LEU A 44 1.08 11.73 -12.30
C LEU A 44 -0.30 12.37 -12.33
N TYR A 45 -1.32 11.62 -11.90
CA TYR A 45 -2.62 12.18 -11.59
C TYR A 45 -2.69 12.52 -10.10
N TYR A 46 -3.21 13.67 -9.77
CA TYR A 46 -3.22 14.17 -8.38
C TYR A 46 -4.40 15.09 -8.12
N VAL A 47 -4.80 15.12 -6.86
CA VAL A 47 -5.87 16.00 -6.38
C VAL A 47 -5.34 17.44 -6.30
N VAL A 48 -6.14 18.39 -6.78
CA VAL A 48 -5.88 19.81 -6.61
C VAL A 48 -6.61 20.31 -5.37
N GLU A 49 -6.07 21.36 -4.74
CA GLU A 49 -6.55 21.85 -3.44
C GLU A 49 -6.50 20.76 -2.38
N MET A 50 -5.27 20.20 -2.21
CA MET A 50 -4.99 19.18 -1.19
C MET A 50 -5.55 19.59 0.16
N PRO A 51 -6.06 18.66 0.98
CA PRO A 51 -6.35 18.93 2.39
C PRO A 51 -5.11 19.48 3.10
N SER A 52 -5.31 20.28 4.14
CA SER A 52 -4.19 20.81 4.92
C SER A 52 -3.42 19.66 5.61
N PRO A 53 -2.14 19.85 5.96
CA PRO A 53 -1.39 18.86 6.74
C PRO A 53 -2.07 18.49 8.07
N GLU A 54 -2.73 19.46 8.71
CA GLU A 54 -3.49 19.26 9.95
C GLU A 54 -4.72 18.38 9.72
N ASP A 55 -5.53 18.68 8.69
CA ASP A 55 -6.69 17.86 8.33
C ASP A 55 -6.30 16.42 7.99
N LEU A 56 -5.18 16.23 7.27
CA LEU A 56 -4.66 14.91 6.94
C LEU A 56 -4.13 14.16 8.17
N PHE A 57 -3.48 14.87 9.09
CA PHE A 57 -3.02 14.27 10.34
C PHE A 57 -4.21 13.80 11.18
N ASP A 58 -5.22 14.65 11.36
CA ASP A 58 -6.43 14.31 12.12
C ASP A 58 -7.18 13.14 11.46
N TYR A 59 -7.31 13.15 10.14
CA TYR A 59 -7.93 12.06 9.39
C TYR A 59 -7.18 10.73 9.60
N ASN A 60 -5.85 10.74 9.48
CA ASN A 60 -5.02 9.55 9.57
C ASN A 60 -4.89 9.02 11.00
N SER A 61 -5.02 9.89 12.03
CA SER A 61 -5.00 9.47 13.45
C SER A 61 -6.13 8.51 13.82
N LEU A 62 -7.20 8.49 13.01
CA LEU A 62 -8.36 7.60 13.10
C LEU A 62 -8.69 6.99 11.73
N TYR A 63 -7.67 6.62 10.97
CA TYR A 63 -7.78 6.19 9.58
C TYR A 63 -8.81 5.07 9.37
N TRP A 64 -8.76 4.02 10.18
CA TRP A 64 -9.69 2.89 10.04
C TRP A 64 -11.14 3.29 10.25
N THR A 65 -11.41 4.14 11.22
CA THR A 65 -12.74 4.67 11.47
C THR A 65 -13.21 5.55 10.31
N ASN A 66 -12.34 6.45 9.84
CA ASN A 66 -12.66 7.42 8.79
C ASN A 66 -12.79 6.77 7.41
N ALA A 67 -11.85 5.91 7.04
CA ALA A 67 -11.81 5.28 5.72
C ALA A 67 -12.68 4.02 5.60
N HIS A 68 -12.79 3.23 6.68
CA HIS A 68 -13.44 1.91 6.64
C HIS A 68 -14.65 1.79 7.53
N SER A 69 -14.98 2.83 8.33
CA SER A 69 -16.14 2.85 9.23
C SER A 69 -16.16 1.70 10.24
N HIS A 70 -14.99 1.18 10.63
CA HIS A 70 -14.86 0.16 11.67
C HIS A 70 -13.55 0.31 12.47
N ILE A 71 -13.49 -0.30 13.62
CA ILE A 71 -12.27 -0.42 14.42
C ILE A 71 -11.63 -1.78 14.10
N PRO A 72 -10.31 -1.83 13.84
CA PRO A 72 -9.60 -3.07 13.55
C PRO A 72 -9.79 -4.14 14.62
N SER A 73 -9.85 -5.39 14.20
CA SER A 73 -9.99 -6.54 15.10
C SER A 73 -8.61 -7.11 15.46
N GLN A 74 -8.40 -7.45 16.72
CA GLN A 74 -7.18 -8.12 17.19
C GLN A 74 -7.09 -9.61 16.82
N THR A 75 -8.09 -10.16 16.14
CA THR A 75 -8.17 -11.60 15.90
C THR A 75 -7.32 -12.07 14.71
N PHE A 76 -6.86 -11.17 13.84
CA PHE A 76 -6.11 -11.50 12.62
C PHE A 76 -6.78 -12.60 11.78
N ASP A 77 -8.10 -12.62 11.76
CA ASP A 77 -8.91 -13.66 11.11
C ASP A 77 -9.34 -13.30 9.68
N ASN A 78 -8.88 -12.17 9.14
CA ASN A 78 -9.19 -11.78 7.79
C ASN A 78 -8.28 -12.51 6.79
N PRO A 79 -8.81 -13.55 6.07
CA PRO A 79 -8.00 -14.35 5.16
C PRO A 79 -7.44 -13.57 3.98
N TRP A 80 -8.07 -12.45 3.64
CA TRP A 80 -7.60 -11.58 2.57
C TRP A 80 -6.29 -10.85 2.94
N PHE A 81 -6.24 -10.22 4.10
CA PHE A 81 -5.04 -9.51 4.55
C PHE A 81 -3.89 -10.48 4.86
N ALA A 82 -4.18 -11.65 5.41
CA ALA A 82 -3.18 -12.67 5.62
C ALA A 82 -2.60 -13.22 4.31
N LEU A 83 -3.43 -13.39 3.26
CA LEU A 83 -2.94 -13.73 1.93
C LEU A 83 -2.03 -12.63 1.37
N LEU A 84 -2.46 -11.37 1.44
CA LEU A 84 -1.64 -10.25 0.96
C LEU A 84 -0.29 -10.18 1.66
N ALA A 85 -0.25 -10.40 2.97
CA ALA A 85 0.98 -10.47 3.75
C ALA A 85 1.91 -11.57 3.24
N SER A 86 1.38 -12.80 3.01
CA SER A 86 2.16 -13.90 2.43
C SER A 86 2.72 -13.55 1.05
N LEU A 87 1.91 -12.97 0.18
CA LEU A 87 2.34 -12.62 -1.17
C LEU A 87 3.37 -11.49 -1.23
N ARG A 88 3.26 -10.53 -0.31
CA ARG A 88 4.29 -9.49 -0.14
C ARG A 88 5.58 -10.08 0.40
N TYR A 89 5.49 -10.95 1.40
CA TYR A 89 6.65 -11.66 1.94
C TYR A 89 7.36 -12.47 0.85
N ASP A 90 6.62 -13.28 0.07
CA ASP A 90 7.19 -14.07 -1.03
C ASP A 90 7.92 -13.17 -2.04
N TYR A 91 7.31 -12.03 -2.41
CA TYR A 91 7.93 -11.07 -3.32
C TYR A 91 9.19 -10.43 -2.73
N LEU A 92 9.16 -9.98 -1.48
CA LEU A 92 10.29 -9.34 -0.81
C LEU A 92 11.45 -10.30 -0.60
N SER A 93 11.16 -11.58 -0.32
CA SER A 93 12.17 -12.64 -0.11
C SER A 93 12.98 -12.96 -1.37
N GLU A 94 12.55 -12.52 -2.55
CA GLU A 94 13.36 -12.61 -3.77
C GLU A 94 14.56 -11.64 -3.78
N PHE A 95 14.49 -10.57 -2.97
CA PHE A 95 15.47 -9.48 -3.00
C PHE A 95 16.32 -9.37 -1.73
N ILE A 96 15.80 -9.83 -0.58
CA ILE A 96 16.47 -9.72 0.71
C ILE A 96 16.18 -10.94 1.58
N SER A 97 17.19 -11.40 2.33
CA SER A 97 16.97 -12.31 3.45
C SER A 97 16.33 -11.56 4.60
N MET A 98 15.32 -12.14 5.21
CA MET A 98 14.69 -11.58 6.41
C MET A 98 15.46 -11.95 7.71
N ASP A 99 16.37 -12.90 7.64
CA ASP A 99 17.15 -13.33 8.80
C ASP A 99 18.07 -12.18 9.26
N SER A 100 17.92 -11.76 10.51
CA SER A 100 18.64 -10.64 11.14
C SER A 100 18.48 -9.29 10.44
N ALA A 101 17.45 -9.13 9.57
CA ALA A 101 17.19 -7.87 8.90
C ALA A 101 16.58 -6.84 9.84
N SER A 102 16.91 -5.57 9.63
CA SER A 102 16.26 -4.42 10.25
C SER A 102 15.23 -3.85 9.27
N ILE A 103 13.96 -3.90 9.63
CA ILE A 103 12.83 -3.53 8.77
C ILE A 103 12.04 -2.38 9.40
N LEU A 104 11.70 -1.37 8.59
CA LEU A 104 10.71 -0.36 8.93
C LEU A 104 9.51 -0.49 7.99
N GLU A 105 8.33 -0.79 8.51
CA GLU A 105 7.09 -0.71 7.75
C GLU A 105 6.34 0.57 8.09
N ILE A 106 6.07 1.39 7.07
CA ILE A 106 5.30 2.62 7.21
C ILE A 106 3.85 2.32 6.82
N GLY A 107 2.91 2.58 7.75
CA GLY A 107 1.50 2.28 7.58
C GLY A 107 1.19 0.79 7.56
N PRO A 108 1.61 0.00 8.58
CA PRO A 108 1.38 -1.45 8.64
C PRO A 108 -0.11 -1.80 8.75
N GLY A 109 -0.96 -0.83 9.09
CA GLY A 109 -2.37 -1.05 9.40
C GLY A 109 -2.54 -2.06 10.53
N GLU A 110 -3.32 -3.12 10.30
CA GLU A 110 -3.50 -4.18 11.29
C GLU A 110 -2.24 -5.06 11.52
N GLY A 111 -1.13 -4.82 10.78
CA GLY A 111 0.16 -5.48 11.00
C GLY A 111 0.24 -6.93 10.50
N TYR A 112 -0.54 -7.31 9.52
CA TYR A 112 -0.49 -8.67 8.99
C TYR A 112 0.87 -9.05 8.41
N LEU A 113 1.56 -8.14 7.71
CA LEU A 113 2.89 -8.40 7.16
C LEU A 113 3.94 -8.47 8.26
N ALA A 114 3.92 -7.52 9.20
CA ALA A 114 4.80 -7.53 10.36
C ALA A 114 4.70 -8.85 11.13
N ARG A 115 3.47 -9.26 11.49
CA ARG A 115 3.22 -10.52 12.15
C ARG A 115 3.69 -11.73 11.33
N HIS A 116 3.47 -11.71 10.01
CA HIS A 116 3.88 -12.79 9.12
C HIS A 116 5.40 -12.99 9.10
N ILE A 117 6.16 -11.89 9.06
CA ILE A 117 7.63 -11.90 9.06
C ILE A 117 8.15 -12.27 10.44
N SER A 118 7.75 -11.56 11.50
CA SER A 118 8.26 -11.78 12.86
C SER A 118 7.96 -13.19 13.40
N SER A 119 6.87 -13.82 12.96
CA SER A 119 6.57 -15.20 13.35
C SER A 119 7.48 -16.27 12.70
N ARG A 120 8.20 -15.91 11.61
CA ARG A 120 9.07 -16.80 10.85
C ARG A 120 10.56 -16.57 11.11
N HIS A 121 10.90 -15.34 11.44
CA HIS A 121 12.26 -14.86 11.62
C HIS A 121 12.38 -14.22 13.00
N SER A 122 12.83 -15.00 13.99
CA SER A 122 12.87 -14.58 15.39
C SER A 122 13.95 -13.55 15.71
N ASP A 123 14.89 -13.34 14.80
CA ASP A 123 16.03 -12.42 14.90
C ASP A 123 15.87 -11.16 14.02
N VAL A 124 14.73 -11.02 13.34
CA VAL A 124 14.38 -9.78 12.63
C VAL A 124 14.09 -8.66 13.63
N ILE A 125 14.57 -7.46 13.36
CA ILE A 125 14.16 -6.24 14.05
C ILE A 125 13.06 -5.61 13.20
N TYR A 126 11.84 -5.53 13.72
CA TYR A 126 10.69 -5.03 12.97
C TYR A 126 10.08 -3.80 13.65
N ASP A 127 10.45 -2.63 13.14
CA ASP A 127 9.91 -1.35 13.57
C ASP A 127 8.76 -0.93 12.66
N VAL A 128 7.82 -0.18 13.22
CA VAL A 128 6.67 0.33 12.45
C VAL A 128 6.40 1.80 12.73
N LEU A 129 5.89 2.50 11.72
CA LEU A 129 5.31 3.82 11.83
C LEU A 129 3.82 3.74 11.52
N GLU A 130 2.96 3.98 12.51
CA GLU A 130 1.51 3.91 12.37
C GLU A 130 0.83 5.12 13.02
N SER A 131 0.09 5.88 12.22
CA SER A 131 -0.60 7.09 12.67
C SER A 131 -1.88 6.77 13.45
N ASP A 132 -2.62 5.72 13.06
CA ASP A 132 -3.89 5.37 13.70
C ASP A 132 -3.65 4.77 15.10
N SER A 133 -4.18 5.45 16.11
CA SER A 133 -4.00 5.07 17.51
C SER A 133 -4.64 3.72 17.86
N ASN A 134 -5.70 3.31 17.15
CA ASN A 134 -6.38 2.04 17.39
C ASN A 134 -5.56 0.86 16.91
N THR A 135 -4.87 1.01 15.76
CA THR A 135 -4.01 -0.05 15.23
C THR A 135 -2.70 -0.16 15.98
N ARG A 136 -2.11 0.96 16.43
CA ARG A 136 -0.87 0.91 17.23
C ARG A 136 -0.94 -0.05 18.42
N ALA A 137 -2.08 -0.09 19.11
CA ALA A 137 -2.27 -0.97 20.26
C ALA A 137 -2.16 -2.47 19.91
N MET A 138 -2.37 -2.83 18.64
CA MET A 138 -2.30 -4.22 18.18
C MET A 138 -0.88 -4.66 17.84
N LEU A 139 0.01 -3.72 17.52
CA LEU A 139 1.35 -3.99 16.96
C LEU A 139 2.38 -4.36 18.03
N PHE A 140 2.14 -4.03 19.31
CA PHE A 140 3.06 -4.28 20.42
C PHE A 140 3.47 -5.75 20.64
N THR A 141 2.71 -6.69 20.09
CA THR A 141 2.95 -8.12 20.32
C THR A 141 3.98 -8.73 19.36
N PHE A 142 4.32 -8.04 18.27
CA PHE A 142 5.16 -8.57 17.21
C PHE A 142 6.03 -7.52 16.50
N CYS A 143 6.04 -6.28 16.98
CA CYS A 143 6.93 -5.22 16.53
C CYS A 143 7.85 -4.78 17.67
N ASP A 144 9.11 -4.43 17.34
CA ASP A 144 10.11 -4.02 18.33
C ASP A 144 9.90 -2.56 18.76
N SER A 145 9.70 -1.65 17.80
CA SER A 145 9.39 -0.24 18.06
C SER A 145 8.17 0.21 17.27
N ILE A 146 7.36 1.07 17.87
CA ILE A 146 6.17 1.62 17.23
C ILE A 146 6.23 3.14 17.33
N TYR A 147 6.31 3.81 16.19
CA TYR A 147 6.35 5.26 16.06
C TYR A 147 5.00 5.77 15.56
N ASP A 148 4.59 6.94 16.00
CA ASP A 148 3.38 7.62 15.53
C ASP A 148 3.67 8.65 14.43
N HIS A 149 4.91 9.10 14.33
CA HIS A 149 5.37 10.06 13.34
C HIS A 149 6.81 9.78 12.92
N ILE A 150 7.17 10.11 11.68
CA ILE A 150 8.52 9.88 11.13
C ILE A 150 9.62 10.57 11.94
N SER A 151 9.34 11.74 12.51
CA SER A 151 10.31 12.47 13.35
C SER A 151 10.56 11.83 14.72
N ALA A 152 9.75 10.86 15.13
CA ALA A 152 9.96 10.10 16.35
C ALA A 152 11.00 8.98 16.17
N ILE A 153 11.33 8.62 14.94
CA ILE A 153 12.35 7.62 14.64
C ILE A 153 13.73 8.23 14.91
N PRO A 154 14.57 7.61 15.75
CA PRO A 154 15.93 8.09 15.99
C PRO A 154 16.73 8.16 14.68
N ARG A 155 17.49 9.24 14.47
CA ARG A 155 18.22 9.46 13.22
C ARG A 155 19.38 8.47 13.01
N GLU A 156 19.85 7.88 14.07
CA GLU A 156 20.87 6.83 14.08
C GLU A 156 20.33 5.47 13.61
N ASN A 157 19.01 5.26 13.65
CA ASN A 157 18.41 4.03 13.16
C ASN A 157 18.57 3.94 11.65
N LYS A 158 19.03 2.76 11.21
CA LYS A 158 19.18 2.39 9.80
C LYS A 158 18.45 1.09 9.55
N TYR A 159 17.82 1.01 8.40
CA TYR A 159 17.01 -0.15 8.04
C TYR A 159 17.52 -0.79 6.75
N ASP A 160 17.61 -2.11 6.73
CA ASP A 160 17.95 -2.89 5.53
C ASP A 160 16.80 -2.85 4.51
N LEU A 161 15.56 -2.74 5.02
CA LEU A 161 14.36 -2.66 4.20
C LEU A 161 13.37 -1.66 4.78
N ILE A 162 12.92 -0.70 3.94
CA ILE A 162 11.77 0.15 4.25
C ILE A 162 10.59 -0.26 3.37
N ILE A 163 9.46 -0.56 4.00
CA ILE A 163 8.22 -1.00 3.35
C ILE A 163 7.20 0.14 3.38
N ILE A 164 6.69 0.52 2.20
CA ILE A 164 5.68 1.57 2.01
C ILE A 164 4.56 0.97 1.14
N SER A 165 3.58 0.37 1.80
CA SER A 165 2.50 -0.32 1.10
C SER A 165 1.17 0.37 1.35
N HIS A 166 0.56 0.90 0.30
CA HIS A 166 -0.68 1.68 0.37
C HIS A 166 -0.60 2.90 1.32
N VAL A 167 0.47 3.68 1.19
CA VAL A 167 0.71 4.91 1.97
C VAL A 167 0.99 6.09 1.05
N LEU A 168 1.83 5.90 0.02
CA LEU A 168 2.32 6.99 -0.80
C LEU A 168 1.20 7.72 -1.56
N GLU A 169 0.10 7.05 -1.86
CA GLU A 169 -1.09 7.63 -2.47
C GLU A 169 -1.88 8.58 -1.56
N HIS A 170 -1.63 8.53 -0.25
CA HIS A 170 -2.31 9.37 0.75
C HIS A 170 -1.55 10.65 1.11
N VAL A 171 -0.29 10.78 0.67
CA VAL A 171 0.53 11.94 1.04
C VAL A 171 0.32 13.11 0.09
N ALA A 172 0.22 14.32 0.63
CA ALA A 172 0.05 15.52 -0.21
C ALA A 172 1.32 15.89 -0.97
N ASN A 173 2.50 15.63 -0.41
CA ASN A 173 3.80 15.92 -1.00
C ASN A 173 4.69 14.66 -1.00
N PRO A 174 4.70 13.88 -2.11
CA PRO A 174 5.45 12.64 -2.17
C PRO A 174 6.97 12.84 -2.10
N ARG A 175 7.47 14.00 -2.56
CA ARG A 175 8.91 14.28 -2.46
C ARG A 175 9.33 14.52 -1.02
N ALA A 176 8.64 15.40 -0.30
CA ALA A 176 8.94 15.66 1.11
C ALA A 176 8.82 14.38 1.96
N PHE A 177 7.88 13.49 1.60
CA PHE A 177 7.74 12.19 2.26
C PHE A 177 8.96 11.30 2.01
N ILE A 178 9.41 11.12 0.76
CA ILE A 178 10.62 10.35 0.45
C ILE A 178 11.86 11.01 1.06
N ASP A 179 12.00 12.35 1.00
CA ASP A 179 13.10 13.09 1.64
C ASP A 179 13.21 12.79 3.14
N SER A 180 12.09 12.56 3.82
CA SER A 180 12.09 12.20 5.25
C SER A 180 12.53 10.76 5.54
N ILE A 181 12.48 9.89 4.54
CA ILE A 181 12.82 8.47 4.64
C ILE A 181 14.28 8.19 4.28
N ILE A 182 14.83 8.91 3.28
CA ILE A 182 16.21 8.73 2.81
C ILE A 182 17.24 8.69 3.94
N PRO A 183 17.15 9.55 4.98
CA PRO A 183 18.10 9.50 6.09
C PRO A 183 18.09 8.21 6.92
N LEU A 184 17.05 7.38 6.79
CA LEU A 184 16.91 6.11 7.49
C LEU A 184 17.52 4.92 6.71
N LEU A 185 18.05 5.18 5.51
CA LEU A 185 18.70 4.18 4.68
C LEU A 185 20.22 4.17 4.90
N ASP A 186 20.81 3.04 4.65
CA ASP A 186 22.25 2.86 4.50
C ASP A 186 22.56 2.30 3.10
N ASN A 187 23.82 2.18 2.73
CA ASN A 187 24.20 1.56 1.46
C ASN A 187 23.63 0.15 1.33
N ASN A 188 23.06 -0.13 0.19
CA ASN A 188 22.36 -1.37 -0.16
C ASN A 188 21.01 -1.59 0.54
N SER A 189 20.53 -0.63 1.34
CA SER A 189 19.17 -0.68 1.86
C SER A 189 18.15 -0.72 0.71
N LEU A 190 17.08 -1.45 0.91
CA LEU A 190 15.99 -1.56 -0.04
C LEU A 190 14.79 -0.70 0.36
N ILE A 191 14.14 -0.11 -0.62
CA ILE A 191 12.81 0.49 -0.46
C ILE A 191 11.82 -0.31 -1.31
N PHE A 192 10.80 -0.83 -0.67
CA PHE A 192 9.62 -1.41 -1.32
C PHE A 192 8.47 -0.42 -1.30
N ILE A 193 7.89 -0.13 -2.45
CA ILE A 193 6.68 0.71 -2.59
C ILE A 193 5.61 -0.09 -3.32
N GLU A 194 4.43 -0.19 -2.72
CA GLU A 194 3.22 -0.71 -3.37
C GLU A 194 2.12 0.33 -3.29
N VAL A 195 1.55 0.71 -4.43
CA VAL A 195 0.45 1.69 -4.54
C VAL A 195 -0.64 1.19 -5.46
N PRO A 196 -1.89 1.64 -5.30
CA PRO A 196 -2.93 1.42 -6.30
C PRO A 196 -2.53 2.02 -7.65
N CYS A 197 -2.82 1.29 -8.73
CA CYS A 197 -2.53 1.76 -10.08
C CYS A 197 -3.77 2.41 -10.66
N LEU A 198 -3.75 3.76 -10.82
CA LEU A 198 -4.82 4.57 -11.44
C LEU A 198 -6.24 4.17 -10.96
N ASP A 199 -6.41 3.96 -9.70
CA ASP A 199 -7.63 3.36 -9.15
C ASP A 199 -8.86 4.27 -9.25
N PHE A 200 -8.69 5.58 -9.44
CA PHE A 200 -9.79 6.49 -9.78
C PHE A 200 -10.53 6.11 -11.08
N THR A 201 -9.89 5.30 -11.93
CA THR A 201 -10.52 4.86 -13.19
C THR A 201 -11.53 3.74 -13.01
N TYR A 202 -11.52 3.04 -11.88
CA TYR A 202 -12.39 1.88 -11.63
C TYR A 202 -13.05 1.88 -10.25
N LYS A 203 -12.63 2.74 -9.32
CA LYS A 203 -13.30 2.93 -8.02
C LYS A 203 -14.36 4.01 -8.12
N ALA A 204 -15.50 3.79 -7.48
CA ALA A 204 -16.59 4.76 -7.42
C ALA A 204 -16.29 5.91 -6.42
N LYS A 205 -15.43 5.65 -5.44
CA LYS A 205 -14.96 6.62 -4.45
C LYS A 205 -13.45 6.71 -4.54
N HIS A 206 -12.92 7.92 -4.50
CA HIS A 206 -11.49 8.17 -4.63
C HIS A 206 -10.82 8.40 -3.27
N ASP A 207 -11.56 8.97 -2.29
CA ASP A 207 -11.03 9.20 -0.96
C ASP A 207 -10.60 7.89 -0.27
N PRO A 208 -9.48 7.90 0.44
CA PRO A 208 -8.65 9.05 0.78
C PRO A 208 -7.41 9.25 -0.13
N HIS A 209 -7.41 8.70 -1.35
CA HIS A 209 -6.25 8.79 -2.24
C HIS A 209 -6.11 10.18 -2.86
N LEU A 210 -4.93 10.76 -2.75
CA LEU A 210 -4.57 12.08 -3.28
C LEU A 210 -3.72 11.99 -4.55
N LEU A 211 -2.97 10.90 -4.69
CA LEU A 211 -2.05 10.65 -5.80
C LEU A 211 -2.40 9.31 -6.48
N PHE A 212 -2.39 9.32 -7.80
CA PHE A 212 -2.73 8.13 -8.59
C PHE A 212 -1.59 7.82 -9.54
N PHE A 213 -0.85 6.80 -9.20
CA PHE A 213 0.37 6.40 -9.90
C PHE A 213 0.11 5.42 -11.02
N ASP A 214 0.98 5.50 -12.03
CA ASP A 214 1.29 4.46 -12.99
C ASP A 214 2.80 4.24 -13.03
N LYS A 215 3.29 3.34 -13.89
CA LYS A 215 4.73 3.05 -13.97
C LYS A 215 5.58 4.28 -14.32
N PRO A 216 5.23 5.10 -15.34
CA PRO A 216 5.98 6.31 -15.66
C PRO A 216 6.08 7.29 -14.50
N SER A 217 4.96 7.61 -13.85
CA SER A 217 4.93 8.61 -12.77
C SER A 217 5.65 8.15 -11.50
N LEU A 218 5.55 6.87 -11.14
CA LEU A 218 6.30 6.32 -10.01
C LEU A 218 7.80 6.25 -10.31
N SER A 219 8.20 5.76 -11.50
CA SER A 219 9.60 5.73 -11.92
C SER A 219 10.19 7.15 -11.96
N HIS A 220 9.43 8.13 -12.45
CA HIS A 220 9.88 9.52 -12.47
C HIS A 220 10.08 10.09 -11.07
N LEU A 221 9.17 9.80 -10.12
CA LEU A 221 9.34 10.21 -8.71
C LEU A 221 10.63 9.63 -8.12
N LEU A 222 10.87 8.34 -8.32
CA LEU A 222 12.06 7.66 -7.77
C LEU A 222 13.36 8.14 -8.40
N SER A 223 13.34 8.61 -9.66
CA SER A 223 14.53 9.10 -10.35
C SER A 223 15.14 10.39 -9.76
N PHE A 224 14.46 11.07 -8.84
CA PHE A 224 15.03 12.21 -8.11
C PHE A 224 16.00 11.82 -6.99
N TYR A 225 16.10 10.53 -6.69
CA TYR A 225 16.84 9.99 -5.56
C TYR A 225 17.94 9.04 -6.04
N SER A 226 18.95 8.83 -5.19
CA SER A 226 19.98 7.81 -5.42
C SER A 226 19.40 6.40 -5.17
N LEU A 227 18.35 6.07 -5.91
CA LEU A 227 17.59 4.82 -5.83
C LEU A 227 17.68 4.11 -7.19
N ASP A 228 18.48 3.04 -7.23
CA ASP A 228 18.54 2.17 -8.40
C ASP A 228 17.33 1.23 -8.43
N LEU A 229 16.44 1.42 -9.38
CA LEU A 229 15.21 0.65 -9.52
C LEU A 229 15.51 -0.78 -9.98
N ILE A 230 15.31 -1.77 -9.09
CA ILE A 230 15.54 -3.19 -9.36
C ILE A 230 14.34 -3.81 -10.08
N ASP A 231 13.12 -3.55 -9.60
CA ASP A 231 11.89 -4.04 -10.21
C ASP A 231 10.80 -2.97 -10.18
N LEU A 232 10.02 -2.91 -11.24
CA LEU A 232 8.79 -2.10 -11.36
C LEU A 232 7.75 -2.90 -12.11
N SER A 233 6.84 -3.51 -11.39
CA SER A 233 5.88 -4.47 -11.92
C SER A 233 4.46 -4.17 -11.49
N TYR A 234 3.50 -4.69 -12.24
CA TYR A 234 2.10 -4.70 -11.82
C TYR A 234 1.81 -5.93 -10.97
N ALA A 235 0.92 -5.80 -10.00
CA ALA A 235 0.44 -6.88 -9.15
C ALA A 235 -1.07 -6.79 -8.92
N GLY A 236 -1.65 -7.84 -8.39
CA GLY A 236 -3.07 -7.89 -8.10
C GLY A 236 -3.94 -8.20 -9.31
N LYS A 237 -5.21 -7.83 -9.25
CA LYS A 237 -6.21 -8.11 -10.29
C LYS A 237 -5.96 -7.27 -11.54
N ARG A 238 -6.05 -7.87 -12.72
CA ARG A 238 -5.94 -7.13 -14.00
C ARG A 238 -7.03 -6.08 -14.13
N LEU A 239 -6.70 -4.88 -14.60
CA LEU A 239 -7.67 -3.80 -14.79
C LEU A 239 -8.76 -4.17 -15.79
N SER A 240 -8.43 -4.91 -16.85
CA SER A 240 -9.41 -5.42 -17.82
C SER A 240 -10.48 -6.32 -17.18
N ASN A 241 -10.21 -6.91 -16.03
CA ASN A 241 -11.11 -7.82 -15.32
C ASN A 241 -11.89 -7.13 -14.19
N THR A 242 -11.67 -5.84 -13.93
CA THR A 242 -12.37 -5.12 -12.85
C THR A 242 -13.86 -4.89 -13.17
N GLN A 243 -14.21 -4.79 -14.44
CA GLN A 243 -15.59 -4.54 -14.88
C GLN A 243 -16.46 -5.81 -15.02
N SER A 244 -15.87 -7.04 -15.01
CA SER A 244 -16.60 -8.26 -15.43
C SER A 244 -17.17 -9.11 -14.30
N THR A 245 -17.41 -8.63 -13.05
CA THR A 245 -17.21 -9.58 -11.96
C THR A 245 -18.20 -9.63 -10.81
N LEU A 246 -19.37 -9.09 -10.90
CA LEU A 246 -20.42 -9.44 -9.93
C LEU A 246 -20.69 -10.96 -9.94
N PHE A 247 -20.72 -11.57 -11.12
CA PHE A 247 -20.98 -13.01 -11.26
C PHE A 247 -19.82 -13.87 -10.76
N SER A 248 -18.57 -13.56 -11.13
CA SER A 248 -17.41 -14.31 -10.64
C SER A 248 -17.19 -14.14 -9.13
N THR A 249 -17.37 -12.93 -8.60
CA THR A 249 -17.26 -12.66 -7.17
C THR A 249 -18.33 -13.42 -6.37
N LEU A 250 -19.56 -13.50 -6.90
CA LEU A 250 -20.64 -14.30 -6.28
C LEU A 250 -20.32 -15.81 -6.29
N ILE A 251 -19.81 -16.33 -7.41
CA ILE A 251 -19.40 -17.74 -7.50
C ILE A 251 -18.27 -18.04 -6.52
N PHE A 252 -17.21 -17.24 -6.48
CA PHE A 252 -16.09 -17.44 -5.53
C PHE A 252 -16.54 -17.31 -4.07
N SER A 253 -17.42 -16.35 -3.76
CA SER A 253 -18.01 -16.22 -2.42
C SER A 253 -18.86 -17.44 -2.05
N LEU A 254 -19.61 -17.97 -3.00
CA LEU A 254 -20.42 -19.18 -2.79
C LEU A 254 -19.53 -20.41 -2.55
N ILE A 255 -18.48 -20.59 -3.37
CA ILE A 255 -17.52 -21.69 -3.21
C ILE A 255 -16.82 -21.61 -1.84
N ARG A 256 -16.40 -20.42 -1.41
CA ARG A 256 -15.82 -20.22 -0.07
C ARG A 256 -16.79 -20.55 1.06
N LYS A 257 -18.07 -20.18 0.92
CA LYS A 257 -19.09 -20.55 1.91
C LYS A 257 -19.31 -22.05 1.96
N LEU A 258 -19.39 -22.68 0.79
CA LEU A 258 -19.60 -24.13 0.69
C LEU A 258 -18.39 -24.94 1.20
N SER A 259 -17.16 -24.47 0.99
CA SER A 259 -15.94 -25.14 1.49
C SER A 259 -15.90 -25.23 3.02
N LYS A 260 -16.52 -24.27 3.73
CA LYS A 260 -16.66 -24.32 5.20
C LYS A 260 -17.56 -25.45 5.69
N PHE A 261 -18.49 -25.94 4.85
CA PHE A 261 -19.46 -27.00 5.19
C PHE A 261 -19.09 -28.35 4.60
N ILE A 262 -18.11 -28.43 3.71
CA ILE A 262 -17.70 -29.68 3.05
C ILE A 262 -16.24 -29.96 3.43
N PRO A 263 -16.01 -30.73 4.53
CA PRO A 263 -14.64 -31.00 5.04
C PRO A 263 -13.73 -31.68 4.00
N PHE A 264 -14.30 -32.46 3.07
CA PHE A 264 -13.55 -33.12 2.01
C PHE A 264 -12.85 -32.15 1.06
N ILE A 265 -13.42 -30.97 0.80
CA ILE A 265 -12.77 -29.94 -0.05
C ILE A 265 -11.58 -29.35 0.69
N GLN A 266 -11.66 -29.19 2.01
CA GLN A 266 -10.54 -28.70 2.83
C GLN A 266 -9.38 -29.72 2.90
N CYS A 267 -9.68 -31.00 2.94
CA CYS A 267 -8.67 -32.07 2.96
C CYS A 267 -7.82 -32.16 1.67
N LEU A 268 -8.29 -31.61 0.55
CA LEU A 268 -7.54 -31.57 -0.70
C LEU A 268 -6.47 -30.46 -0.71
N PHE A 269 -6.47 -29.60 0.28
CA PHE A 269 -5.58 -28.46 0.38
C PHE A 269 -5.08 -28.35 1.83
N PRO A 270 -3.80 -28.68 2.10
CA PRO A 270 -3.22 -28.55 3.43
C PRO A 270 -3.19 -27.09 3.87
N ASP A 271 -3.36 -26.85 5.16
CA ASP A 271 -3.31 -25.54 5.77
C ASP A 271 -1.91 -24.92 5.67
N PHE A 272 -1.86 -23.62 5.48
CA PHE A 272 -0.60 -22.86 5.42
C PHE A 272 -0.16 -22.45 6.82
N GLY A 273 0.77 -23.19 7.41
CA GLY A 273 1.61 -22.77 8.54
C GLY A 273 0.92 -21.97 9.66
N SER A 274 1.67 -21.20 10.40
CA SER A 274 1.22 -20.47 11.59
C SER A 274 0.30 -19.25 11.36
N LEU A 275 0.02 -18.87 10.13
CA LEU A 275 -1.13 -18.00 9.82
C LEU A 275 -2.38 -18.84 9.79
N GLU A 276 -2.72 -19.32 10.89
CA GLU A 276 -3.45 -20.53 11.29
C GLU A 276 -4.88 -20.69 10.74
N GLN A 277 -5.36 -19.81 9.89
CA GLN A 277 -6.77 -19.79 9.54
C GLN A 277 -7.07 -19.68 8.06
N ILE A 278 -6.04 -19.59 7.21
CA ILE A 278 -6.26 -19.58 5.76
C ILE A 278 -6.00 -20.98 5.23
N SER A 279 -7.05 -21.67 4.82
CA SER A 279 -6.89 -22.91 4.10
C SER A 279 -6.14 -22.65 2.78
N CYS A 280 -5.32 -23.59 2.35
CA CYS A 280 -4.68 -23.58 1.02
C CYS A 280 -5.70 -23.38 -0.11
N PHE A 281 -6.94 -23.80 0.12
CA PHE A 281 -8.04 -23.61 -0.80
C PHE A 281 -8.45 -22.12 -0.92
N ASP A 282 -8.61 -21.40 0.20
CA ASP A 282 -8.92 -19.97 0.20
C ASP A 282 -7.80 -19.16 -0.47
N GLN A 283 -6.55 -19.52 -0.19
CA GLN A 283 -5.39 -18.87 -0.81
C GLN A 283 -5.34 -19.10 -2.33
N LYS A 284 -5.57 -20.33 -2.81
CA LYS A 284 -5.65 -20.62 -4.25
C LYS A 284 -6.83 -19.92 -4.92
N LEU A 285 -8.00 -19.89 -4.29
CA LEU A 285 -9.14 -19.14 -4.81
C LEU A 285 -8.88 -17.65 -4.91
N LEU A 286 -8.28 -17.06 -3.88
CA LEU A 286 -7.93 -15.64 -3.86
C LEU A 286 -6.81 -15.34 -4.86
N SER A 287 -5.81 -16.21 -4.99
CA SER A 287 -4.74 -16.06 -5.97
C SER A 287 -5.23 -16.17 -7.41
N LEU A 288 -6.17 -17.06 -7.71
CA LEU A 288 -6.83 -17.12 -9.02
C LEU A 288 -7.63 -15.85 -9.32
N GLN A 289 -8.28 -15.30 -8.30
CA GLN A 289 -9.06 -14.06 -8.45
C GLN A 289 -8.18 -12.84 -8.64
N TYR A 290 -7.03 -12.77 -7.98
CA TYR A 290 -6.21 -11.56 -7.89
C TYR A 290 -4.87 -11.63 -8.63
N SER A 291 -4.50 -12.77 -9.20
CA SER A 291 -3.20 -12.95 -9.92
C SER A 291 -2.00 -12.35 -9.16
N ALA A 292 -2.07 -12.39 -7.81
CA ALA A 292 -1.25 -11.54 -6.97
C ALA A 292 0.19 -12.02 -6.82
N HIS A 293 0.50 -13.21 -7.32
CA HIS A 293 1.80 -13.85 -7.13
C HIS A 293 2.93 -13.29 -7.97
N HIS A 294 2.61 -12.65 -9.10
CA HIS A 294 3.64 -12.47 -10.10
C HIS A 294 3.67 -11.06 -10.65
N ARG A 295 4.87 -10.64 -10.99
CA ARG A 295 5.14 -9.51 -11.85
C ARG A 295 4.29 -9.64 -13.10
N SER A 296 3.23 -8.87 -13.17
CA SER A 296 2.37 -8.85 -14.34
C SER A 296 2.92 -7.84 -15.36
N VAL A 297 2.97 -8.23 -16.61
CA VAL A 297 3.24 -7.31 -17.72
C VAL A 297 1.99 -6.50 -18.11
N TYR A 298 0.83 -6.89 -17.63
CA TYR A 298 -0.45 -6.23 -17.91
C TYR A 298 -0.83 -5.29 -16.77
N PRO A 299 -1.42 -4.12 -17.08
CA PRO A 299 -1.94 -3.21 -16.06
C PRO A 299 -2.86 -3.93 -15.09
N SER A 300 -2.54 -3.85 -13.82
CA SER A 300 -3.25 -4.49 -12.70
C SER A 300 -3.52 -3.46 -11.62
N CYS A 301 -4.34 -3.82 -10.64
CA CYS A 301 -4.82 -2.85 -9.64
C CYS A 301 -3.73 -2.32 -8.70
N TRP A 302 -2.55 -2.94 -8.66
CA TRP A 302 -1.42 -2.47 -7.89
C TRP A 302 -0.16 -2.35 -8.74
N LEU A 303 0.68 -1.41 -8.33
CA LEU A 303 2.00 -1.16 -8.87
C LEU A 303 3.00 -1.39 -7.74
N ARG A 304 4.00 -2.24 -7.98
CA ARG A 304 5.08 -2.55 -7.05
C ARG A 304 6.41 -2.07 -7.60
N SER A 305 7.21 -1.48 -6.73
CA SER A 305 8.61 -1.21 -7.03
C SER A 305 9.49 -1.68 -5.88
N ILE A 306 10.71 -2.12 -6.22
CA ILE A 306 11.80 -2.29 -5.29
C ILE A 306 13.02 -1.58 -5.83
N SER A 307 13.65 -0.78 -4.99
CA SER A 307 14.85 0.00 -5.33
C SER A 307 15.92 -0.20 -4.27
N VAL A 308 17.18 -0.17 -4.69
CA VAL A 308 18.33 -0.17 -3.78
C VAL A 308 18.89 1.24 -3.64
N PHE A 309 19.19 1.63 -2.42
CA PHE A 309 19.82 2.90 -2.14
C PHE A 309 21.34 2.79 -2.29
N SER A 310 21.91 3.72 -3.06
CA SER A 310 23.36 3.86 -3.27
C SER A 310 23.78 5.25 -2.81
N SER A 311 24.47 5.37 -1.66
CA SER A 311 25.06 6.65 -1.27
C SER A 311 26.25 6.93 -2.20
N ASN A 312 26.18 7.96 -3.01
CA ASN A 312 27.31 8.50 -3.78
C ASN A 312 28.37 9.11 -2.87
#